data_dc5c0649347bc50143e56a08adfaf04f
#
_entry.id   dc5c0649347bc50143e56a08adfaf04f
#
_cell.length_a   1.000
_cell.length_b   1.000
_cell.length_c   1.000
_cell.angle_alpha   90.00
_cell.angle_beta   90.00
_cell.angle_gamma   90.00
#
_symmetry.space_group_name_H-M   'P 1'
#
loop_
_entity.id
_entity.type
_entity.pdbx_description
1 polymer ?
#
loop_
_entity_poly.entity_id
_entity_poly.type
_entity_poly.pdbx_seq_one_letter_code
_entity_poly.pdbx_strand_id
1 'polypeptide(L)'
;MFCHNRALVCLALAGSAFAAHAADSCPGGRDWVLTNGAILTMDAADRTVSTVRIRDKRIITVGEAVDRKEPCIQVVDLGGRTVIPGLIDGHTHFVRTAQAPGPVVEGLESATSIRELQSAFATAAKKAEPGEWVTAIGGWTPKQFAERRMPTRAELTVAVPDHPVYVQVGYSTRGVVNDAGRKALEAAGIATSEAGDVAPDGAGLTFVLRSATLERMKRRFPDYMHYAISLGLTTVVDHACCDWLGAHLTAADRPNLAVAEYFWRAGKLPLRLRIQYDHRDTRDQTDIHSATARIANATQGLGDDMYKAVRFGEQVIAGGATDEEVYIVYQRIADAGWALSQHTIRHEEIERYLKIMERVAAKTPVKDLRWTLEHVFEITPDQIERLKAIGVGVRVQDHDYIRNDYSSWKAGPPFKTLLKSGIKMGAGTDSDVVGALNPWLSIYFMTTGKDAGGDLLLPGEQIGRKDALRLYTAASAWFNFEEKELGTIETGKLADLVVLDKPFLTISDDELKQMKPLLTLVGGRVVFARAPFEALKQ
;
A
#
# COMPACT_ATOMS: atom_id res chain seq x y z
N MET A 1 48.57 -73.68 11.76
CA MET A 1 49.69 -74.05 10.86
C MET A 1 49.54 -73.19 9.62
N PHE A 2 50.62 -72.49 9.27
CA PHE A 2 50.86 -71.67 8.06
C PHE A 2 50.12 -70.31 7.98
N CYS A 3 50.78 -69.28 8.31
CA CYS A 3 51.92 -68.50 7.77
C CYS A 3 51.66 -67.78 6.41
N HIS A 4 51.56 -66.45 6.55
CA HIS A 4 52.24 -65.34 5.81
C HIS A 4 51.92 -65.10 4.33
N ASN A 5 51.46 -63.89 4.01
CA ASN A 5 52.36 -62.83 3.51
C ASN A 5 51.64 -61.44 3.45
N ARG A 6 52.28 -60.48 4.06
CA ARG A 6 51.90 -59.05 3.96
C ARG A 6 52.60 -58.44 2.75
N ALA A 7 51.83 -57.88 1.80
CA ALA A 7 52.37 -56.96 0.83
C ALA A 7 51.97 -55.56 1.22
N LEU A 8 52.92 -54.68 1.54
CA LEU A 8 52.77 -53.25 1.72
C LEU A 8 52.55 -52.63 0.31
N VAL A 9 51.41 -51.98 0.10
CA VAL A 9 51.18 -51.08 -1.01
C VAL A 9 51.25 -49.64 -0.48
N CYS A 10 52.31 -48.91 -0.80
CA CYS A 10 52.40 -47.47 -0.59
C CYS A 10 51.46 -46.72 -1.53
N LEU A 11 50.35 -46.21 -1.01
CA LEU A 11 49.54 -45.25 -1.76
C LEU A 11 50.14 -43.84 -1.55
N ALA A 12 50.60 -43.26 -2.64
CA ALA A 12 50.98 -41.86 -2.71
C ALA A 12 49.69 -41.02 -2.67
N LEU A 13 49.49 -40.30 -1.55
CA LEU A 13 48.45 -39.28 -1.44
C LEU A 13 48.88 -38.06 -2.26
N ALA A 14 48.26 -37.92 -3.45
CA ALA A 14 48.28 -36.67 -4.20
C ALA A 14 47.44 -35.65 -3.41
N GLY A 15 48.10 -34.71 -2.77
CA GLY A 15 47.47 -33.60 -2.07
C GLY A 15 46.76 -32.69 -3.07
N SER A 16 45.43 -32.81 -3.19
CA SER A 16 44.59 -31.81 -3.81
C SER A 16 44.59 -30.58 -2.91
N ALA A 17 45.31 -29.53 -3.34
CA ALA A 17 45.21 -28.25 -2.70
C ALA A 17 43.77 -27.73 -2.92
N PHE A 18 42.91 -27.91 -1.93
CA PHE A 18 41.68 -27.12 -1.83
C PHE A 18 42.10 -25.67 -1.69
N ALA A 19 41.86 -24.90 -2.73
CA ALA A 19 41.88 -23.46 -2.63
C ALA A 19 40.83 -23.05 -1.57
N ALA A 20 41.30 -22.80 -0.35
CA ALA A 20 40.47 -22.19 0.67
C ALA A 20 39.99 -20.87 0.09
N HIS A 21 38.70 -20.77 -0.26
CA HIS A 21 38.07 -19.50 -0.45
C HIS A 21 38.32 -18.73 0.85
N ALA A 22 39.02 -17.61 0.75
CA ALA A 22 39.23 -16.72 1.88
C ALA A 22 37.84 -16.42 2.45
N ALA A 23 37.59 -16.89 3.67
CA ALA A 23 36.40 -16.57 4.43
C ALA A 23 36.26 -15.05 4.41
N ASP A 24 35.08 -14.55 4.11
CA ASP A 24 34.81 -13.11 4.04
C ASP A 24 35.32 -12.48 5.35
N SER A 25 36.32 -11.59 5.23
CA SER A 25 37.03 -11.02 6.39
C SER A 25 36.18 -10.06 7.21
N CYS A 26 34.84 -10.00 6.96
CA CYS A 26 33.88 -9.11 7.57
C CYS A 26 32.93 -9.84 8.53
N PRO A 27 33.35 -10.09 9.80
CA PRO A 27 32.58 -10.89 10.76
C PRO A 27 31.18 -10.33 11.10
N GLY A 28 30.94 -9.04 10.85
CA GLY A 28 29.66 -8.34 11.04
C GLY A 28 28.90 -8.06 9.74
N GLY A 29 29.28 -8.72 8.62
CA GLY A 29 28.76 -8.37 7.30
C GLY A 29 29.40 -7.10 6.72
N ARG A 30 28.90 -6.64 5.58
CA ARG A 30 29.39 -5.42 4.91
C ARG A 30 28.40 -4.28 5.12
N ASP A 31 28.89 -3.12 5.56
CA ASP A 31 28.12 -1.89 5.56
C ASP A 31 27.82 -1.45 4.11
N TRP A 32 26.63 -1.00 3.86
CA TRP A 32 26.29 -0.35 2.60
C TRP A 32 26.57 1.15 2.69
N VAL A 33 27.24 1.70 1.67
CA VAL A 33 27.49 3.14 1.55
C VAL A 33 26.88 3.60 0.23
N LEU A 34 25.70 4.22 0.32
CA LEU A 34 25.09 4.91 -0.79
C LEU A 34 25.77 6.27 -0.94
N THR A 35 26.31 6.59 -2.12
CA THR A 35 27.10 7.80 -2.35
C THR A 35 26.75 8.45 -3.68
N ASN A 36 27.15 9.72 -3.88
CA ASN A 36 26.90 10.46 -5.11
C ASN A 36 25.41 10.53 -5.47
N GLY A 37 24.53 10.81 -4.49
CA GLY A 37 23.09 10.97 -4.69
C GLY A 37 22.58 12.34 -4.28
N ALA A 38 21.35 12.65 -4.65
CA ALA A 38 20.54 13.73 -4.08
C ALA A 38 19.57 13.13 -3.05
N ILE A 39 20.06 12.92 -1.82
CA ILE A 39 19.35 12.21 -0.77
C ILE A 39 18.49 13.20 0.04
N LEU A 40 17.18 13.18 -0.17
CA LEU A 40 16.21 14.00 0.55
C LEU A 40 15.93 13.34 1.91
N THR A 41 16.44 13.91 2.98
CA THR A 41 16.33 13.28 4.31
C THR A 41 14.92 13.32 4.88
N MET A 42 14.10 14.26 4.46
CA MET A 42 12.76 14.54 5.00
C MET A 42 12.75 14.79 6.51
N ASP A 43 13.92 15.06 7.11
CA ASP A 43 14.07 15.45 8.51
C ASP A 43 13.51 16.86 8.78
N ALA A 44 13.55 17.30 10.02
CA ALA A 44 13.03 18.62 10.42
C ALA A 44 13.76 19.80 9.73
N ALA A 45 15.00 19.59 9.29
CA ALA A 45 15.81 20.61 8.61
C ALA A 45 15.71 20.52 7.08
N ASP A 46 14.95 19.57 6.52
CA ASP A 46 14.79 19.34 5.07
C ASP A 46 16.13 19.22 4.31
N ARG A 47 17.11 18.60 4.94
CA ARG A 47 18.45 18.46 4.37
C ARG A 47 18.45 17.62 3.09
N THR A 48 19.32 18.00 2.17
CA THR A 48 19.72 17.14 1.05
C THR A 48 21.19 16.81 1.22
N VAL A 49 21.51 15.52 1.27
CA VAL A 49 22.87 15.01 1.48
C VAL A 49 23.29 14.13 0.31
N SER A 50 24.58 13.80 0.21
CA SER A 50 25.11 12.98 -0.89
C SER A 50 25.48 11.55 -0.49
N THR A 51 25.45 11.24 0.82
CA THR A 51 25.96 9.97 1.35
C THR A 51 25.11 9.49 2.52
N VAL A 52 24.84 8.18 2.56
CA VAL A 52 24.22 7.47 3.69
C VAL A 52 24.96 6.15 3.88
N ARG A 53 25.33 5.84 5.12
CA ARG A 53 25.90 4.54 5.49
C ARG A 53 24.87 3.72 6.28
N ILE A 54 24.75 2.46 5.91
CA ILE A 54 23.80 1.51 6.49
C ILE A 54 24.57 0.32 7.03
N ARG A 55 24.26 -0.10 8.25
CA ARG A 55 24.73 -1.35 8.85
C ARG A 55 23.54 -2.17 9.27
N ASP A 56 23.50 -3.44 8.88
CA ASP A 56 22.39 -4.32 9.14
C ASP A 56 21.04 -3.68 8.70
N LYS A 57 20.19 -3.37 9.68
CA LYS A 57 18.88 -2.78 9.42
C LYS A 57 18.86 -1.25 9.52
N ARG A 58 19.96 -0.60 9.96
CA ARG A 58 19.92 0.81 10.41
C ARG A 58 20.85 1.72 9.67
N ILE A 59 20.43 2.96 9.55
CA ILE A 59 21.24 4.09 9.11
C ILE A 59 22.20 4.44 10.23
N ILE A 60 23.51 4.45 9.97
CA ILE A 60 24.55 4.77 10.97
C ILE A 60 25.18 6.14 10.77
N THR A 61 25.25 6.65 9.53
CA THR A 61 25.65 8.04 9.26
C THR A 61 24.85 8.64 8.10
N VAL A 62 24.68 9.97 8.11
CA VAL A 62 23.93 10.74 7.10
C VAL A 62 24.69 12.00 6.72
N GLY A 63 25.17 12.10 5.48
CA GLY A 63 25.89 13.25 4.93
C GLY A 63 27.37 13.27 5.25
N GLU A 64 27.88 12.31 6.01
CA GLU A 64 29.31 12.24 6.36
C GLU A 64 30.13 11.64 5.21
N ALA A 65 31.37 12.10 5.10
CA ALA A 65 32.33 11.48 4.20
C ALA A 65 32.72 10.10 4.73
N VAL A 66 32.75 9.12 3.83
CA VAL A 66 33.14 7.73 4.15
C VAL A 66 34.46 7.42 3.44
N ASP A 67 35.44 6.89 4.17
CA ASP A 67 36.65 6.39 3.54
C ASP A 67 36.29 5.10 2.75
N ARG A 68 36.36 5.21 1.43
CA ARG A 68 36.04 4.07 0.53
C ARG A 68 37.04 2.92 0.63
N LYS A 69 38.13 3.10 1.36
CA LYS A 69 39.15 2.07 1.61
C LYS A 69 38.92 1.31 2.92
N GLU A 70 37.93 1.72 3.72
CA GLU A 70 37.55 0.95 4.92
C GLU A 70 37.23 -0.51 4.53
N PRO A 71 37.76 -1.49 5.27
CA PRO A 71 37.36 -2.87 5.08
C PRO A 71 35.87 -3.03 5.40
N CYS A 72 35.24 -4.01 4.80
CA CYS A 72 33.82 -4.35 5.08
C CYS A 72 32.79 -3.29 4.69
N ILE A 73 33.06 -2.48 3.69
CA ILE A 73 32.06 -1.63 3.05
C ILE A 73 31.75 -2.08 1.64
N GLN A 74 30.49 -1.91 1.22
CA GLN A 74 30.04 -2.02 -0.15
C GLN A 74 29.54 -0.65 -0.61
N VAL A 75 30.27 -0.05 -1.55
CA VAL A 75 29.92 1.28 -2.08
C VAL A 75 28.94 1.11 -3.24
N VAL A 76 27.83 1.84 -3.18
CA VAL A 76 26.84 1.94 -4.25
C VAL A 76 26.83 3.38 -4.76
N ASP A 77 27.28 3.57 -5.99
CA ASP A 77 27.22 4.86 -6.67
C ASP A 77 25.80 5.11 -7.18
N LEU A 78 25.18 6.15 -6.68
CA LEU A 78 23.82 6.54 -7.05
C LEU A 78 23.76 7.32 -8.37
N GLY A 79 24.91 7.78 -8.90
CA GLY A 79 24.98 8.51 -10.16
C GLY A 79 24.12 9.78 -10.20
N GLY A 80 24.08 10.54 -9.11
CA GLY A 80 23.30 11.76 -8.98
C GLY A 80 21.80 11.58 -8.75
N ARG A 81 21.31 10.34 -8.61
CA ARG A 81 19.87 10.04 -8.49
C ARG A 81 19.29 10.52 -7.16
N THR A 82 17.99 10.83 -7.20
CA THR A 82 17.24 11.17 -6.00
C THR A 82 17.01 9.93 -5.15
N VAL A 83 17.24 10.06 -3.85
CA VAL A 83 16.88 9.08 -2.82
C VAL A 83 15.92 9.72 -1.85
N ILE A 84 14.89 8.97 -1.45
CA ILE A 84 13.88 9.37 -0.48
C ILE A 84 13.75 8.30 0.61
N PRO A 85 13.17 8.62 1.79
CA PRO A 85 12.73 7.60 2.72
C PRO A 85 11.75 6.65 2.04
N GLY A 86 11.68 5.41 2.51
CA GLY A 86 10.67 4.48 2.06
C GLY A 86 9.27 5.05 2.21
N LEU A 87 8.44 4.89 1.18
CA LEU A 87 7.07 5.39 1.20
C LEU A 87 6.20 4.57 2.14
N ILE A 88 5.36 5.28 2.90
CA ILE A 88 4.40 4.72 3.84
C ILE A 88 3.01 5.08 3.35
N ASP A 89 2.28 4.10 2.81
CA ASP A 89 0.87 4.25 2.52
C ASP A 89 0.07 4.18 3.82
N GLY A 90 -0.42 5.33 4.27
CA GLY A 90 -1.08 5.47 5.57
C GLY A 90 -2.51 4.92 5.60
N HIS A 91 -3.09 4.62 4.44
CA HIS A 91 -4.46 4.14 4.30
C HIS A 91 -4.62 3.34 3.00
N THR A 92 -4.75 2.03 3.11
CA THR A 92 -4.99 1.13 1.98
C THR A 92 -5.75 -0.12 2.42
N HIS A 93 -6.43 -0.78 1.50
CA HIS A 93 -7.05 -2.10 1.71
C HIS A 93 -6.16 -3.20 1.12
N PHE A 94 -4.89 -3.17 1.50
CA PHE A 94 -3.81 -3.95 0.88
C PHE A 94 -4.06 -5.45 0.89
N VAL A 95 -4.43 -6.01 2.06
CA VAL A 95 -4.62 -7.45 2.21
C VAL A 95 -5.81 -7.93 1.37
N ARG A 96 -6.88 -7.15 1.32
CA ARG A 96 -8.05 -7.45 0.49
C ARG A 96 -7.68 -7.46 -1.00
N THR A 97 -7.00 -6.43 -1.47
CA THR A 97 -6.62 -6.29 -2.88
C THR A 97 -5.65 -7.38 -3.32
N ALA A 98 -4.68 -7.70 -2.46
CA ALA A 98 -3.71 -8.77 -2.71
C ALA A 98 -4.36 -10.18 -2.81
N GLN A 99 -5.62 -10.31 -2.40
CA GLN A 99 -6.40 -11.53 -2.48
C GLN A 99 -7.41 -11.53 -3.64
N ALA A 100 -7.41 -10.49 -4.48
CA ALA A 100 -8.23 -10.44 -5.68
C ALA A 100 -7.94 -11.61 -6.63
N PRO A 101 -8.94 -12.07 -7.41
CA PRO A 101 -8.73 -13.17 -8.35
C PRO A 101 -7.75 -12.81 -9.46
N GLY A 102 -6.80 -13.70 -9.70
CA GLY A 102 -5.88 -13.63 -10.81
C GLY A 102 -4.60 -12.82 -10.56
N PRO A 103 -3.74 -12.75 -11.57
CA PRO A 103 -2.50 -12.00 -11.51
C PRO A 103 -2.76 -10.49 -11.52
N VAL A 104 -1.89 -9.74 -10.85
CA VAL A 104 -1.91 -8.27 -10.85
C VAL A 104 -1.73 -7.74 -12.28
N VAL A 105 -2.61 -6.84 -12.70
CA VAL A 105 -2.48 -6.08 -13.97
C VAL A 105 -1.66 -4.82 -13.69
N GLU A 106 -0.34 -5.00 -13.59
CA GLU A 106 0.60 -3.96 -13.19
C GLU A 106 0.59 -2.77 -14.16
N GLY A 107 0.54 -1.55 -13.64
CA GLY A 107 0.64 -0.30 -14.41
C GLY A 107 -0.63 0.10 -15.15
N LEU A 108 -1.75 -0.59 -14.93
CA LEU A 108 -3.04 -0.22 -15.54
C LEU A 108 -3.45 1.21 -15.17
N GLU A 109 -3.22 1.60 -13.93
CA GLU A 109 -3.56 2.94 -13.41
C GLU A 109 -2.78 4.08 -14.08
N SER A 110 -1.69 3.74 -14.76
CA SER A 110 -0.84 4.69 -15.51
C SER A 110 -0.98 4.53 -17.04
N ALA A 111 -1.81 3.60 -17.51
CA ALA A 111 -2.06 3.41 -18.93
C ALA A 111 -2.83 4.62 -19.51
N THR A 112 -2.42 5.08 -20.69
CA THR A 112 -2.97 6.26 -21.36
C THR A 112 -3.84 5.94 -22.58
N SER A 113 -3.97 4.66 -22.93
CA SER A 113 -4.76 4.18 -24.07
C SER A 113 -5.30 2.78 -23.85
N ILE A 114 -6.36 2.41 -24.58
CA ILE A 114 -6.90 1.04 -24.62
C ILE A 114 -5.83 0.04 -25.06
N ARG A 115 -4.93 0.42 -25.96
CA ARG A 115 -3.83 -0.44 -26.40
C ARG A 115 -2.84 -0.75 -25.27
N GLU A 116 -2.55 0.22 -24.41
CA GLU A 116 -1.69 0.01 -23.24
C GLU A 116 -2.40 -0.88 -22.21
N LEU A 117 -3.70 -0.67 -21.99
CA LEU A 117 -4.52 -1.58 -21.18
C LEU A 117 -4.44 -3.01 -21.73
N GLN A 118 -4.67 -3.21 -23.02
CA GLN A 118 -4.56 -4.55 -23.66
C GLN A 118 -3.18 -5.18 -23.43
N SER A 119 -2.10 -4.41 -23.54
CA SER A 119 -0.73 -4.88 -23.30
C SER A 119 -0.52 -5.32 -21.84
N ALA A 120 -1.05 -4.54 -20.88
CA ALA A 120 -0.99 -4.88 -19.43
C ALA A 120 -1.74 -6.18 -19.15
N PHE A 121 -2.96 -6.32 -19.67
CA PHE A 121 -3.76 -7.55 -19.53
C PHE A 121 -3.09 -8.77 -20.18
N ALA A 122 -2.55 -8.64 -21.41
CA ALA A 122 -1.83 -9.71 -22.07
C ALA A 122 -0.57 -10.14 -21.28
N THR A 123 0.08 -9.18 -20.60
CA THR A 123 1.24 -9.47 -19.74
C THR A 123 0.81 -10.20 -18.47
N ALA A 124 -0.25 -9.76 -17.81
CA ALA A 124 -0.81 -10.43 -16.65
C ALA A 124 -1.29 -11.84 -16.98
N ALA A 125 -1.97 -12.02 -18.11
CA ALA A 125 -2.48 -13.33 -18.54
C ALA A 125 -1.41 -14.41 -18.69
N LYS A 126 -0.16 -14.04 -19.02
CA LYS A 126 0.97 -15.00 -19.10
C LYS A 126 1.33 -15.61 -17.74
N LYS A 127 0.92 -14.98 -16.63
CA LYS A 127 1.10 -15.46 -15.27
C LYS A 127 -0.11 -16.25 -14.77
N ALA A 128 -1.23 -16.24 -15.51
CA ALA A 128 -2.47 -16.89 -15.09
C ALA A 128 -2.42 -18.41 -15.29
N GLU A 129 -3.00 -19.17 -14.38
CA GLU A 129 -3.19 -20.60 -14.51
C GLU A 129 -4.42 -20.91 -15.40
N PRO A 130 -4.49 -22.09 -16.02
CA PRO A 130 -5.66 -22.45 -16.84
C PRO A 130 -6.98 -22.25 -16.10
N GLY A 131 -7.90 -21.48 -16.71
CA GLY A 131 -9.21 -21.15 -16.13
C GLY A 131 -9.19 -20.11 -15.01
N GLU A 132 -8.04 -19.52 -14.71
CA GLU A 132 -7.93 -18.40 -13.77
C GLU A 132 -8.41 -17.10 -14.44
N TRP A 133 -9.15 -16.28 -13.69
CA TRP A 133 -9.58 -14.96 -14.13
C TRP A 133 -8.39 -13.99 -14.19
N VAL A 134 -8.45 -13.04 -15.10
CA VAL A 134 -7.59 -11.84 -15.11
C VAL A 134 -8.50 -10.65 -14.82
N THR A 135 -8.27 -9.96 -13.70
CA THR A 135 -9.23 -8.95 -13.22
C THR A 135 -8.58 -7.59 -13.03
N ALA A 136 -9.38 -6.53 -13.26
CA ALA A 136 -9.08 -5.17 -12.82
C ALA A 136 -10.34 -4.54 -12.23
N ILE A 137 -10.39 -4.47 -10.89
CA ILE A 137 -11.57 -4.05 -10.14
C ILE A 137 -11.19 -2.81 -9.34
N GLY A 138 -11.49 -1.62 -9.89
CA GLY A 138 -11.08 -0.34 -9.31
C GLY A 138 -9.63 0.06 -9.59
N GLY A 139 -9.22 1.18 -9.02
CA GLY A 139 -7.85 1.72 -9.17
C GLY A 139 -7.55 2.37 -10.52
N TRP A 140 -8.53 2.53 -11.40
CA TRP A 140 -8.39 3.13 -12.72
C TRP A 140 -9.69 3.78 -13.20
N THR A 141 -9.61 4.57 -14.28
CA THR A 141 -10.76 5.25 -14.88
C THR A 141 -10.64 5.32 -16.40
N PRO A 142 -11.74 5.22 -17.15
CA PRO A 142 -11.72 5.45 -18.59
C PRO A 142 -11.26 6.85 -19.00
N LYS A 143 -11.35 7.84 -18.09
CA LYS A 143 -10.91 9.23 -18.34
C LYS A 143 -9.40 9.33 -18.60
N GLN A 144 -8.60 8.39 -18.11
CA GLN A 144 -7.15 8.36 -18.31
C GLN A 144 -6.73 7.99 -19.73
N PHE A 145 -7.61 7.32 -20.49
CA PHE A 145 -7.33 6.89 -21.85
C PHE A 145 -7.59 7.98 -22.87
N ALA A 146 -6.82 8.01 -23.94
CA ALA A 146 -7.06 8.89 -25.08
C ALA A 146 -8.46 8.67 -25.69
N GLU A 147 -8.96 7.44 -25.66
CA GLU A 147 -10.28 7.05 -26.15
C GLU A 147 -11.42 7.45 -25.20
N ARG A 148 -11.13 7.78 -23.94
CA ARG A 148 -12.08 8.20 -22.89
C ARG A 148 -13.31 7.29 -22.76
N ARG A 149 -13.12 5.98 -22.88
CA ARG A 149 -14.18 4.97 -22.77
C ARG A 149 -13.71 3.67 -22.14
N MET A 150 -14.65 2.84 -21.73
CA MET A 150 -14.38 1.47 -21.32
C MET A 150 -13.82 0.64 -22.50
N PRO A 151 -12.97 -0.37 -22.22
CA PRO A 151 -12.62 -1.38 -23.22
C PRO A 151 -13.87 -2.17 -23.62
N THR A 152 -13.95 -2.57 -24.87
CA THR A 152 -15.00 -3.45 -25.37
C THR A 152 -14.67 -4.92 -25.11
N ARG A 153 -15.70 -5.78 -25.14
CA ARG A 153 -15.54 -7.24 -25.09
C ARG A 153 -14.52 -7.75 -26.12
N ALA A 154 -14.61 -7.27 -27.37
CA ALA A 154 -13.73 -7.66 -28.45
C ALA A 154 -12.26 -7.26 -28.16
N GLU A 155 -12.02 -6.06 -27.65
CA GLU A 155 -10.67 -5.57 -27.28
C GLU A 155 -10.07 -6.42 -26.15
N LEU A 156 -10.88 -6.77 -25.14
CA LEU A 156 -10.45 -7.67 -24.06
C LEU A 156 -10.21 -9.10 -24.56
N THR A 157 -11.02 -9.60 -25.51
CA THR A 157 -10.83 -10.93 -26.12
C THR A 157 -9.54 -10.99 -26.93
N VAL A 158 -9.23 -9.93 -27.71
CA VAL A 158 -7.97 -9.85 -28.46
C VAL A 158 -6.75 -9.84 -27.51
N ALA A 159 -6.85 -9.12 -26.39
CA ALA A 159 -5.76 -9.05 -25.42
C ALA A 159 -5.54 -10.37 -24.68
N VAL A 160 -6.62 -11.05 -24.31
CA VAL A 160 -6.61 -12.26 -23.47
C VAL A 160 -7.63 -13.28 -24.03
N PRO A 161 -7.27 -14.05 -25.07
CA PRO A 161 -8.20 -14.99 -25.70
C PRO A 161 -8.48 -16.24 -24.85
N ASP A 162 -7.52 -16.69 -24.04
CA ASP A 162 -7.54 -18.01 -23.40
C ASP A 162 -7.99 -18.01 -21.94
N HIS A 163 -8.10 -16.83 -21.32
CA HIS A 163 -8.51 -16.68 -19.92
C HIS A 163 -9.74 -15.79 -19.81
N PRO A 164 -10.63 -16.04 -18.82
CA PRO A 164 -11.72 -15.14 -18.54
C PRO A 164 -11.20 -13.81 -17.97
N VAL A 165 -11.71 -12.70 -18.50
CA VAL A 165 -11.39 -11.33 -18.06
C VAL A 165 -12.62 -10.68 -17.47
N TYR A 166 -12.43 -9.95 -16.37
CA TYR A 166 -13.42 -9.07 -15.77
C TYR A 166 -12.81 -7.71 -15.43
N VAL A 167 -13.40 -6.63 -15.92
CA VAL A 167 -12.99 -5.25 -15.62
C VAL A 167 -14.16 -4.45 -15.05
N GLN A 168 -13.89 -3.65 -14.01
CA GLN A 168 -14.84 -2.75 -13.38
C GLN A 168 -14.09 -1.55 -12.79
N VAL A 169 -14.67 -0.35 -12.85
CA VAL A 169 -13.97 0.87 -12.44
C VAL A 169 -14.29 1.35 -11.02
N GLY A 170 -15.34 0.85 -10.40
CA GLY A 170 -15.73 1.31 -9.06
C GLY A 170 -16.98 0.62 -8.55
N TYR A 171 -17.39 0.99 -7.35
CA TYR A 171 -18.61 0.50 -6.72
C TYR A 171 -19.84 0.80 -7.60
N SER A 172 -20.79 -0.11 -7.63
CA SER A 172 -22.06 0.05 -8.35
C SER A 172 -21.93 0.41 -9.83
N THR A 173 -20.75 0.22 -10.45
CA THR A 173 -20.55 0.38 -11.87
C THR A 173 -20.70 -0.97 -12.59
N ARG A 174 -21.13 -0.94 -13.84
CA ARG A 174 -21.17 -2.16 -14.65
C ARG A 174 -19.77 -2.71 -14.89
N GLY A 175 -19.65 -4.03 -14.86
CA GLY A 175 -18.45 -4.74 -15.33
C GLY A 175 -18.49 -4.97 -16.84
N VAL A 176 -17.33 -5.27 -17.43
CA VAL A 176 -17.19 -5.76 -18.80
C VAL A 176 -16.34 -7.01 -18.80
N VAL A 177 -16.75 -8.01 -19.57
CA VAL A 177 -16.02 -9.29 -19.72
C VAL A 177 -15.63 -9.53 -21.17
N ASN A 178 -14.59 -10.35 -21.37
CA ASN A 178 -14.25 -10.90 -22.70
C ASN A 178 -15.12 -12.14 -23.04
N ASP A 179 -14.90 -12.78 -24.20
CA ASP A 179 -15.67 -13.95 -24.63
C ASP A 179 -15.57 -15.14 -23.66
N ALA A 180 -14.38 -15.40 -23.14
CA ALA A 180 -14.17 -16.47 -22.15
C ALA A 180 -14.87 -16.18 -20.82
N GLY A 181 -14.83 -14.93 -20.35
CA GLY A 181 -15.53 -14.46 -19.14
C GLY A 181 -17.05 -14.52 -19.31
N ARG A 182 -17.57 -14.08 -20.45
CA ARG A 182 -18.99 -14.19 -20.80
C ARG A 182 -19.46 -15.65 -20.73
N LYS A 183 -18.75 -16.54 -21.39
CA LYS A 183 -19.07 -17.98 -21.37
C LYS A 183 -19.07 -18.57 -19.96
N ALA A 184 -18.11 -18.16 -19.11
CA ALA A 184 -18.02 -18.63 -17.73
C ALA A 184 -19.22 -18.14 -16.89
N LEU A 185 -19.63 -16.87 -17.02
CA LEU A 185 -20.77 -16.31 -16.29
C LEU A 185 -22.09 -16.93 -16.76
N GLU A 186 -22.31 -17.07 -18.07
CA GLU A 186 -23.51 -17.69 -18.64
C GLU A 186 -23.66 -19.16 -18.21
N ALA A 187 -22.54 -19.91 -18.17
CA ALA A 187 -22.54 -21.28 -17.64
C ALA A 187 -22.93 -21.37 -16.16
N ALA A 188 -22.71 -20.30 -15.39
CA ALA A 188 -23.14 -20.17 -14.00
C ALA A 188 -24.56 -19.59 -13.84
N GLY A 189 -25.29 -19.38 -14.94
CA GLY A 189 -26.65 -18.79 -14.93
C GLY A 189 -26.68 -17.28 -14.69
N ILE A 190 -25.53 -16.59 -14.86
CA ILE A 190 -25.42 -15.14 -14.69
C ILE A 190 -25.52 -14.48 -16.06
N ALA A 191 -26.53 -13.62 -16.23
CA ALA A 191 -26.79 -12.94 -17.49
C ALA A 191 -25.71 -11.90 -17.81
N THR A 192 -25.32 -11.84 -19.08
CA THR A 192 -24.47 -10.80 -19.65
C THR A 192 -25.13 -10.22 -20.90
N SER A 193 -24.79 -8.96 -21.25
CA SER A 193 -25.23 -8.42 -22.54
C SER A 193 -24.41 -9.03 -23.69
N GLU A 194 -24.87 -8.83 -24.93
CA GLU A 194 -24.08 -9.19 -26.10
C GLU A 194 -22.74 -8.44 -26.18
N ALA A 195 -22.72 -7.21 -25.67
CA ALA A 195 -21.52 -6.39 -25.54
C ALA A 195 -20.56 -6.85 -24.43
N GLY A 196 -20.95 -7.83 -23.62
CA GLY A 196 -20.16 -8.33 -22.48
C GLY A 196 -20.37 -7.54 -21.18
N ASP A 197 -21.41 -6.70 -21.12
CA ASP A 197 -21.69 -5.96 -19.89
C ASP A 197 -22.24 -6.92 -18.82
N VAL A 198 -21.79 -6.73 -17.60
CA VAL A 198 -22.22 -7.40 -16.38
C VAL A 198 -22.92 -6.38 -15.48
N ALA A 199 -24.10 -6.73 -14.98
CA ALA A 199 -24.88 -5.85 -14.14
C ALA A 199 -24.13 -5.44 -12.86
N PRO A 200 -24.34 -4.22 -12.35
CA PRO A 200 -23.67 -3.73 -11.14
C PRO A 200 -24.24 -4.30 -9.83
N ASP A 201 -25.23 -5.17 -9.88
CA ASP A 201 -25.89 -5.80 -8.73
C ASP A 201 -25.01 -6.77 -7.91
N GLY A 202 -23.80 -7.01 -8.37
CA GLY A 202 -22.79 -7.79 -7.69
C GLY A 202 -22.81 -9.30 -7.94
N ALA A 203 -23.80 -9.88 -8.63
CA ALA A 203 -23.84 -11.33 -8.88
C ALA A 203 -22.64 -11.81 -9.70
N GLY A 204 -22.33 -11.11 -10.81
CA GLY A 204 -21.17 -11.42 -11.65
C GLY A 204 -19.85 -11.17 -10.92
N LEU A 205 -19.72 -10.04 -10.24
CA LEU A 205 -18.54 -9.73 -9.43
C LEU A 205 -18.36 -10.79 -8.31
N THR A 206 -19.43 -11.13 -7.59
CA THR A 206 -19.39 -12.16 -6.53
C THR A 206 -18.91 -13.51 -7.08
N PHE A 207 -19.40 -13.92 -8.25
CA PHE A 207 -18.93 -15.15 -8.90
C PHE A 207 -17.42 -15.12 -9.20
N VAL A 208 -16.94 -14.02 -9.77
CA VAL A 208 -15.52 -13.82 -10.08
C VAL A 208 -14.69 -13.90 -8.80
N LEU A 209 -15.09 -13.18 -7.74
CA LEU A 209 -14.37 -13.12 -6.49
C LEU A 209 -14.29 -14.45 -5.77
N ARG A 210 -15.36 -15.27 -5.81
CA ARG A 210 -15.36 -16.64 -5.27
C ARG A 210 -14.38 -17.58 -5.96
N SER A 211 -13.86 -17.21 -7.13
CA SER A 211 -12.79 -17.97 -7.78
C SER A 211 -11.43 -17.87 -7.06
N ALA A 212 -11.25 -16.88 -6.18
CA ALA A 212 -10.06 -16.69 -5.37
C ALA A 212 -10.06 -17.63 -4.15
N THR A 213 -9.70 -18.89 -4.36
CA THR A 213 -9.49 -19.83 -3.25
C THR A 213 -8.29 -19.45 -2.39
N LEU A 214 -8.24 -19.91 -1.13
CA LEU A 214 -7.12 -19.64 -0.22
C LEU A 214 -5.75 -19.98 -0.84
N GLU A 215 -5.66 -21.08 -1.58
CA GLU A 215 -4.41 -21.48 -2.25
C GLU A 215 -4.06 -20.54 -3.41
N ARG A 216 -5.03 -20.05 -4.16
CA ARG A 216 -4.82 -19.00 -5.18
C ARG A 216 -4.39 -17.68 -4.54
N MET A 217 -5.06 -17.26 -3.47
CA MET A 217 -4.66 -16.06 -2.71
C MET A 217 -3.21 -16.15 -2.22
N LYS A 218 -2.79 -17.26 -1.63
CA LYS A 218 -1.40 -17.48 -1.22
C LYS A 218 -0.41 -17.40 -2.39
N ARG A 219 -0.78 -17.86 -3.58
CA ARG A 219 0.08 -17.73 -4.76
C ARG A 219 0.19 -16.31 -5.28
N ARG A 220 -0.90 -15.53 -5.21
CA ARG A 220 -0.97 -14.16 -5.78
C ARG A 220 -0.50 -13.06 -4.83
N PHE A 221 -0.59 -13.30 -3.53
CA PHE A 221 -0.15 -12.33 -2.53
C PHE A 221 1.30 -11.82 -2.74
N PRO A 222 2.30 -12.68 -3.08
CA PRO A 222 3.65 -12.23 -3.42
C PRO A 222 3.71 -11.30 -4.63
N ASP A 223 2.90 -11.51 -5.66
CA ASP A 223 2.87 -10.67 -6.86
C ASP A 223 2.44 -9.24 -6.50
N TYR A 224 1.40 -9.10 -5.65
CA TYR A 224 0.92 -7.81 -5.21
C TYR A 224 1.91 -7.10 -4.27
N MET A 225 2.53 -7.85 -3.35
CA MET A 225 3.63 -7.32 -2.54
C MET A 225 4.80 -6.84 -3.40
N HIS A 226 5.15 -7.61 -4.45
CA HIS A 226 6.20 -7.22 -5.40
C HIS A 226 5.83 -5.94 -6.14
N TYR A 227 4.58 -5.82 -6.57
CA TYR A 227 4.08 -4.60 -7.20
C TYR A 227 4.22 -3.39 -6.28
N ALA A 228 3.78 -3.50 -5.02
CA ALA A 228 3.88 -2.43 -4.03
C ALA A 228 5.33 -1.94 -3.82
N ILE A 229 6.28 -2.86 -3.61
CA ILE A 229 7.69 -2.48 -3.42
C ILE A 229 8.31 -1.91 -4.70
N SER A 230 7.81 -2.28 -5.89
CA SER A 230 8.24 -1.72 -7.16
C SER A 230 7.80 -0.26 -7.35
N LEU A 231 6.80 0.18 -6.60
CA LEU A 231 6.32 1.57 -6.51
C LEU A 231 7.02 2.37 -5.41
N GLY A 232 7.90 1.73 -4.62
CA GLY A 232 8.63 2.36 -3.52
C GLY A 232 7.94 2.29 -2.16
N LEU A 233 6.83 1.57 -2.05
CA LEU A 233 6.16 1.34 -0.77
C LEU A 233 7.01 0.39 0.08
N THR A 234 7.39 0.81 1.28
CA THR A 234 8.12 0.00 2.27
C THR A 234 7.23 -0.35 3.45
N THR A 235 6.16 0.41 3.65
CA THR A 235 5.16 0.20 4.69
C THR A 235 3.78 0.51 4.14
N VAL A 236 2.81 -0.35 4.47
CA VAL A 236 1.39 -0.12 4.19
C VAL A 236 0.57 -0.28 5.47
N VAL A 237 -0.40 0.61 5.66
CA VAL A 237 -1.38 0.52 6.74
C VAL A 237 -2.66 -0.06 6.16
N ASP A 238 -2.87 -1.35 6.43
CA ASP A 238 -4.04 -2.07 5.95
C ASP A 238 -5.25 -1.75 6.84
N HIS A 239 -6.22 -1.09 6.26
CA HIS A 239 -7.53 -0.87 6.84
C HIS A 239 -8.36 -2.13 6.68
N ALA A 240 -8.03 -3.16 7.46
CA ALA A 240 -8.62 -4.50 7.46
C ALA A 240 -10.14 -4.42 7.49
N CYS A 241 -10.68 -3.87 6.45
CA CYS A 241 -12.07 -3.82 6.15
C CYS A 241 -12.16 -4.45 4.78
N CYS A 242 -13.09 -4.75 4.39
CA CYS A 242 -14.47 -4.43 4.29
C CYS A 242 -15.12 -5.41 3.40
N ASP A 243 -16.19 -5.62 3.77
CA ASP A 243 -17.21 -6.27 3.03
C ASP A 243 -17.82 -5.38 1.93
N TRP A 244 -16.97 -4.65 1.16
CA TRP A 244 -17.51 -3.92 0.01
C TRP A 244 -18.04 -4.88 -1.08
N LEU A 245 -17.54 -6.10 -1.06
CA LEU A 245 -18.05 -7.24 -1.82
C LEU A 245 -19.24 -7.91 -1.12
N GLY A 246 -19.50 -7.48 -0.01
CA GLY A 246 -20.37 -7.53 0.99
C GLY A 246 -21.43 -8.52 1.15
N ALA A 247 -22.62 -8.10 1.09
CA ALA A 247 -23.81 -8.86 1.40
C ALA A 247 -23.95 -10.23 0.67
N HIS A 248 -23.10 -10.52 -0.30
CA HIS A 248 -23.15 -11.72 -1.15
C HIS A 248 -22.03 -12.74 -0.88
N LEU A 249 -20.99 -12.40 -0.10
CA LEU A 249 -19.95 -13.35 0.29
C LEU A 249 -20.25 -13.98 1.65
N THR A 250 -19.99 -15.27 1.78
CA THR A 250 -20.03 -15.94 3.09
C THR A 250 -18.78 -15.57 3.90
N ALA A 251 -18.81 -15.79 5.21
CA ALA A 251 -17.63 -15.57 6.05
C ALA A 251 -16.38 -16.35 5.58
N ALA A 252 -16.59 -17.49 4.90
CA ALA A 252 -15.51 -18.30 4.32
C ALA A 252 -14.92 -17.70 3.03
N ASP A 253 -15.68 -16.87 2.34
CA ASP A 253 -15.30 -16.25 1.06
C ASP A 253 -14.67 -14.86 1.23
N ARG A 254 -14.62 -14.35 2.47
CA ARG A 254 -14.11 -12.99 2.75
C ARG A 254 -12.60 -12.97 2.80
N PRO A 255 -11.97 -11.94 2.25
CA PRO A 255 -10.56 -11.67 2.48
C PRO A 255 -10.26 -11.62 3.98
N ASN A 256 -9.16 -12.22 4.40
CA ASN A 256 -8.80 -12.30 5.80
C ASN A 256 -7.28 -12.15 5.99
N LEU A 257 -6.87 -11.85 7.22
CA LEU A 257 -5.47 -11.64 7.56
C LEU A 257 -4.62 -12.93 7.49
N ALA A 258 -5.25 -14.11 7.42
CA ALA A 258 -4.53 -15.39 7.49
C ALA A 258 -3.48 -15.55 6.37
N VAL A 259 -3.72 -14.98 5.18
CA VAL A 259 -2.74 -15.00 4.09
C VAL A 259 -1.54 -14.12 4.44
N ALA A 260 -1.77 -12.90 4.92
CA ALA A 260 -0.70 -11.99 5.35
C ALA A 260 0.10 -12.59 6.52
N GLU A 261 -0.59 -13.16 7.52
CA GLU A 261 0.04 -13.85 8.65
C GLU A 261 0.86 -15.08 8.23
N TYR A 262 0.39 -15.83 7.22
CA TYR A 262 1.15 -16.94 6.67
C TYR A 262 2.53 -16.48 6.16
N PHE A 263 2.58 -15.38 5.39
CA PHE A 263 3.85 -14.83 4.90
C PHE A 263 4.69 -14.20 6.00
N TRP A 264 4.08 -13.54 6.97
CA TRP A 264 4.77 -13.00 8.14
C TRP A 264 5.45 -14.10 8.95
N ARG A 265 4.72 -15.14 9.35
CA ARG A 265 5.26 -16.27 10.12
C ARG A 265 6.36 -17.03 9.38
N ALA A 266 6.32 -17.01 8.05
CA ALA A 266 7.36 -17.58 7.20
C ALA A 266 8.58 -16.64 7.01
N GLY A 267 8.59 -15.42 7.56
CA GLY A 267 9.64 -14.42 7.35
C GLY A 267 9.73 -13.91 5.89
N LYS A 268 8.64 -13.98 5.13
CA LYS A 268 8.60 -13.69 3.69
C LYS A 268 7.93 -12.38 3.31
N LEU A 269 7.62 -11.50 4.26
CA LEU A 269 7.14 -10.16 3.95
C LEU A 269 8.30 -9.30 3.42
N PRO A 270 8.20 -8.73 2.22
CA PRO A 270 9.21 -7.83 1.68
C PRO A 270 8.98 -6.37 2.12
N LEU A 271 7.78 -6.05 2.62
CA LEU A 271 7.37 -4.74 3.11
C LEU A 271 6.68 -4.88 4.47
N ARG A 272 6.54 -3.77 5.20
CA ARG A 272 5.91 -3.76 6.52
C ARG A 272 4.40 -3.64 6.40
N LEU A 273 3.67 -4.52 7.08
CA LEU A 273 2.22 -4.45 7.21
C LEU A 273 1.83 -3.88 8.58
N ARG A 274 1.02 -2.85 8.58
CA ARG A 274 0.42 -2.26 9.78
C ARG A 274 -1.08 -2.49 9.72
N ILE A 275 -1.57 -3.33 10.61
CA ILE A 275 -2.94 -3.81 10.56
C ILE A 275 -3.83 -2.96 11.46
N GLN A 276 -4.97 -2.59 10.94
CA GLN A 276 -6.07 -2.08 11.75
C GLN A 276 -7.06 -3.20 12.04
N TYR A 277 -7.61 -3.21 13.24
CA TYR A 277 -8.71 -4.08 13.58
C TYR A 277 -10.04 -3.41 13.21
N ASP A 278 -10.86 -4.13 12.50
CA ASP A 278 -12.25 -3.77 12.21
C ASP A 278 -13.21 -4.75 12.90
N HIS A 279 -14.46 -4.34 13.05
CA HIS A 279 -15.53 -5.19 13.60
C HIS A 279 -16.47 -5.74 12.51
N ARG A 280 -16.32 -5.30 11.28
CA ARG A 280 -17.18 -5.70 10.15
C ARG A 280 -17.04 -7.15 9.70
N ASP A 281 -16.14 -7.92 10.28
CA ASP A 281 -15.98 -9.34 10.04
C ASP A 281 -17.07 -10.20 10.72
N THR A 282 -17.94 -9.60 11.53
CA THR A 282 -19.07 -10.28 12.19
C THR A 282 -20.36 -10.14 11.40
N ARG A 283 -21.29 -11.08 11.61
CA ARG A 283 -22.59 -11.10 10.93
C ARG A 283 -23.46 -9.91 11.32
N ASP A 284 -23.35 -9.47 12.55
CA ASP A 284 -24.02 -8.27 13.08
C ASP A 284 -23.01 -7.16 13.30
N GLN A 285 -22.89 -6.30 12.31
CA GLN A 285 -21.94 -5.17 12.31
C GLN A 285 -22.37 -4.02 13.24
N THR A 286 -23.57 -4.08 13.82
CA THR A 286 -24.07 -3.12 14.80
C THR A 286 -23.98 -3.62 16.24
N ASP A 287 -23.53 -4.85 16.46
CA ASP A 287 -23.42 -5.43 17.80
C ASP A 287 -22.28 -4.83 18.60
N ILE A 288 -22.64 -3.90 19.49
CA ILE A 288 -21.70 -3.24 20.41
C ILE A 288 -21.03 -4.21 21.39
N HIS A 289 -21.68 -5.32 21.75
CA HIS A 289 -21.08 -6.32 22.65
C HIS A 289 -19.92 -7.03 21.98
N SER A 290 -20.09 -7.43 20.73
CA SER A 290 -19.05 -8.05 19.93
C SER A 290 -17.90 -7.07 19.67
N ALA A 291 -18.19 -5.80 19.30
CA ALA A 291 -17.19 -4.75 19.10
C ALA A 291 -16.38 -4.49 20.37
N THR A 292 -17.04 -4.33 21.53
CA THR A 292 -16.36 -4.08 22.79
C THR A 292 -15.58 -5.29 23.29
N ALA A 293 -16.06 -6.52 23.05
CA ALA A 293 -15.32 -7.75 23.35
C ALA A 293 -14.04 -7.86 22.50
N ARG A 294 -14.12 -7.51 21.21
CA ARG A 294 -12.93 -7.48 20.34
C ARG A 294 -11.88 -6.49 20.84
N ILE A 295 -12.29 -5.27 21.23
CA ILE A 295 -11.38 -4.28 21.80
C ILE A 295 -10.72 -4.79 23.09
N ALA A 296 -11.49 -5.42 23.97
CA ALA A 296 -10.99 -5.96 25.23
C ALA A 296 -9.97 -7.11 25.06
N ASN A 297 -10.07 -7.86 23.96
CA ASN A 297 -9.21 -9.01 23.67
C ASN A 297 -8.08 -8.69 22.67
N ALA A 298 -8.04 -7.49 22.11
CA ALA A 298 -6.96 -7.07 21.21
C ALA A 298 -5.74 -6.61 22.02
N THR A 299 -4.55 -6.83 21.45
CA THR A 299 -3.28 -6.36 22.02
C THR A 299 -2.64 -5.38 21.07
N GLN A 300 -2.50 -4.12 21.50
CA GLN A 300 -1.85 -3.09 20.71
C GLN A 300 -0.37 -3.41 20.54
N GLY A 301 0.13 -3.21 19.30
CA GLY A 301 1.51 -3.50 18.96
C GLY A 301 1.83 -5.00 18.83
N LEU A 302 0.81 -5.88 18.87
CA LEU A 302 1.03 -7.30 18.62
C LEU A 302 1.70 -7.53 17.26
N GLY A 303 2.81 -8.27 17.26
CA GLY A 303 3.61 -8.55 16.07
C GLY A 303 5.09 -8.17 16.26
N ASP A 304 5.73 -7.79 15.16
CA ASP A 304 7.14 -7.38 15.11
C ASP A 304 7.34 -6.15 14.20
N ASP A 305 8.58 -5.91 13.76
CA ASP A 305 8.88 -4.78 12.86
C ASP A 305 8.30 -4.96 11.44
N MET A 306 7.95 -6.18 11.01
CA MET A 306 7.38 -6.46 9.68
C MET A 306 5.84 -6.56 9.67
N TYR A 307 5.22 -6.94 10.78
CA TYR A 307 3.77 -7.07 10.93
C TYR A 307 3.34 -6.58 12.31
N LYS A 308 2.43 -5.62 12.38
CA LYS A 308 2.04 -5.04 13.66
C LYS A 308 0.60 -4.55 13.66
N ALA A 309 -0.17 -4.89 14.71
CA ALA A 309 -1.49 -4.30 14.97
C ALA A 309 -1.33 -2.91 15.58
N VAL A 310 -1.86 -1.87 14.93
CA VAL A 310 -1.60 -0.46 15.31
C VAL A 310 -2.82 0.31 15.77
N ARG A 311 -4.05 -0.01 15.30
CA ARG A 311 -5.26 0.76 15.63
C ARG A 311 -6.55 0.00 15.38
N PHE A 312 -7.66 0.61 15.72
CA PHE A 312 -9.01 0.24 15.30
C PHE A 312 -9.51 1.18 14.19
N GLY A 313 -10.35 0.69 13.30
CA GLY A 313 -10.95 1.44 12.20
C GLY A 313 -10.82 0.73 10.86
N GLU A 314 -11.32 1.27 9.76
CA GLU A 314 -11.89 2.63 9.63
C GLU A 314 -13.38 2.71 10.01
N GLN A 315 -14.08 1.62 10.15
CA GLN A 315 -15.48 1.56 10.57
C GLN A 315 -15.65 0.49 11.64
N VAL A 316 -15.29 0.84 12.87
CA VAL A 316 -15.31 -0.09 14.01
C VAL A 316 -16.71 -0.57 14.33
N ILE A 317 -17.73 0.21 13.96
CA ILE A 317 -19.16 -0.14 14.05
C ILE A 317 -19.88 0.38 12.81
N ALA A 318 -20.86 -0.39 12.32
CA ALA A 318 -21.53 -0.06 11.07
C ALA A 318 -22.19 1.33 11.07
N GLY A 319 -22.29 1.93 9.86
CA GLY A 319 -22.85 3.27 9.68
C GLY A 319 -24.32 3.45 10.12
N GLY A 320 -25.07 2.34 10.31
CA GLY A 320 -26.42 2.34 10.86
C GLY A 320 -26.50 2.41 12.39
N ALA A 321 -25.37 2.34 13.11
CA ALA A 321 -25.34 2.45 14.56
C ALA A 321 -25.77 3.86 15.02
N THR A 322 -26.43 3.92 16.16
CA THR A 322 -26.80 5.18 16.82
C THR A 322 -25.57 5.91 17.35
N ASP A 323 -25.67 7.22 17.59
CA ASP A 323 -24.58 8.02 18.15
C ASP A 323 -24.14 7.52 19.54
N GLU A 324 -25.07 6.97 20.32
CA GLU A 324 -24.76 6.41 21.63
C GLU A 324 -23.97 5.09 21.51
N GLU A 325 -24.32 4.24 20.58
CA GLU A 325 -23.56 3.00 20.29
C GLU A 325 -22.14 3.31 19.83
N VAL A 326 -21.99 4.26 18.90
CA VAL A 326 -20.68 4.73 18.46
C VAL A 326 -19.88 5.31 19.62
N TYR A 327 -20.50 6.13 20.46
CA TYR A 327 -19.85 6.69 21.65
C TYR A 327 -19.37 5.60 22.60
N ILE A 328 -20.18 4.58 22.90
CA ILE A 328 -19.78 3.46 23.77
C ILE A 328 -18.54 2.76 23.24
N VAL A 329 -18.51 2.47 21.93
CA VAL A 329 -17.37 1.80 21.28
C VAL A 329 -16.13 2.69 21.31
N TYR A 330 -16.26 3.97 20.98
CA TYR A 330 -15.14 4.91 20.98
C TYR A 330 -14.58 5.14 22.38
N GLN A 331 -15.46 5.28 23.39
CA GLN A 331 -15.05 5.38 24.78
C GLN A 331 -14.24 4.15 25.21
N ARG A 332 -14.65 2.95 24.78
CA ARG A 332 -13.92 1.71 25.07
C ARG A 332 -12.54 1.68 24.40
N ILE A 333 -12.43 2.17 23.16
CA ILE A 333 -11.15 2.31 22.44
C ILE A 333 -10.23 3.29 23.17
N ALA A 334 -10.76 4.45 23.61
CA ALA A 334 -10.01 5.45 24.37
C ALA A 334 -9.54 4.91 25.73
N ASP A 335 -10.42 4.26 26.49
CA ASP A 335 -10.11 3.70 27.81
C ASP A 335 -9.05 2.58 27.72
N ALA A 336 -9.00 1.86 26.58
CA ALA A 336 -7.99 0.85 26.29
C ALA A 336 -6.69 1.42 25.70
N GLY A 337 -6.60 2.73 25.50
CA GLY A 337 -5.41 3.41 24.99
C GLY A 337 -5.13 3.19 23.50
N TRP A 338 -6.10 2.76 22.70
CA TRP A 338 -5.93 2.48 21.29
C TRP A 338 -6.07 3.72 20.40
N ALA A 339 -5.30 3.72 19.31
CA ALA A 339 -5.54 4.60 18.18
C ALA A 339 -6.83 4.20 17.46
N LEU A 340 -7.51 5.19 16.88
CA LEU A 340 -8.73 5.03 16.09
C LEU A 340 -8.59 5.74 14.76
N SER A 341 -9.11 5.17 13.69
CA SER A 341 -9.44 5.88 12.46
C SER A 341 -10.92 5.71 12.14
N GLN A 342 -11.53 6.77 11.60
CA GLN A 342 -12.93 6.79 11.25
C GLN A 342 -13.14 7.32 9.84
N HIS A 343 -13.79 6.54 9.00
CA HIS A 343 -14.24 6.93 7.67
C HIS A 343 -15.17 8.14 7.72
N THR A 344 -14.88 9.17 6.93
CA THR A 344 -15.73 10.36 6.78
C THR A 344 -15.50 11.03 5.43
N ILE A 345 -16.54 11.39 4.72
CA ILE A 345 -16.46 12.10 3.43
C ILE A 345 -17.15 13.45 3.53
N ARG A 346 -18.43 13.44 3.92
CA ARG A 346 -19.31 14.61 3.88
C ARG A 346 -19.24 15.42 5.17
N HIS A 347 -19.61 16.68 5.04
CA HIS A 347 -19.67 17.60 6.16
C HIS A 347 -20.45 17.04 7.36
N GLU A 348 -21.62 16.46 7.12
CA GLU A 348 -22.50 15.93 8.18
C GLU A 348 -21.91 14.71 8.87
N GLU A 349 -21.20 13.85 8.14
CA GLU A 349 -20.50 12.69 8.71
C GLU A 349 -19.35 13.16 9.60
N ILE A 350 -18.56 14.12 9.12
CA ILE A 350 -17.46 14.74 9.88
C ILE A 350 -18.00 15.35 11.15
N GLU A 351 -19.09 16.12 11.07
CA GLU A 351 -19.71 16.77 12.24
C GLU A 351 -20.24 15.75 13.25
N ARG A 352 -20.86 14.68 12.78
CA ARG A 352 -21.37 13.59 13.62
C ARG A 352 -20.25 12.96 14.44
N TYR A 353 -19.21 12.48 13.78
CA TYR A 353 -18.12 11.78 14.48
C TYR A 353 -17.26 12.72 15.30
N LEU A 354 -17.06 13.96 14.87
CA LEU A 354 -16.37 14.99 15.67
C LEU A 354 -17.08 15.23 17.02
N LYS A 355 -18.41 15.43 17.04
CA LYS A 355 -19.17 15.57 18.29
C LYS A 355 -19.01 14.36 19.22
N ILE A 356 -19.01 13.17 18.67
CA ILE A 356 -18.80 11.95 19.46
C ILE A 356 -17.38 11.91 20.01
N MET A 357 -16.37 12.25 19.23
CA MET A 357 -14.97 12.31 19.66
C MET A 357 -14.75 13.39 20.73
N GLU A 358 -15.40 14.56 20.61
CA GLU A 358 -15.37 15.61 21.63
C GLU A 358 -15.95 15.11 22.96
N ARG A 359 -17.08 14.39 22.92
CA ARG A 359 -17.70 13.78 24.08
C ARG A 359 -16.78 12.76 24.76
N VAL A 360 -16.08 11.94 23.99
CA VAL A 360 -15.08 10.98 24.49
C VAL A 360 -13.90 11.72 25.09
N ALA A 361 -13.34 12.72 24.38
CA ALA A 361 -12.18 13.48 24.81
C ALA A 361 -12.42 14.27 26.13
N ALA A 362 -13.67 14.68 26.40
CA ALA A 362 -14.05 15.31 27.63
C ALA A 362 -13.95 14.37 28.86
N LYS A 363 -14.02 13.05 28.64
CA LYS A 363 -13.92 12.04 29.69
C LYS A 363 -12.53 11.38 29.72
N THR A 364 -12.01 11.01 28.56
CA THR A 364 -10.72 10.34 28.39
C THR A 364 -9.92 11.09 27.32
N PRO A 365 -8.80 11.79 27.69
CA PRO A 365 -8.02 12.54 26.72
C PRO A 365 -7.49 11.65 25.58
N VAL A 366 -7.77 12.04 24.32
CA VAL A 366 -7.38 11.26 23.13
C VAL A 366 -6.18 11.84 22.39
N LYS A 367 -5.64 12.97 22.84
CA LYS A 367 -4.57 13.73 22.18
C LYS A 367 -3.34 12.88 21.82
N ASP A 368 -2.94 11.98 22.70
CA ASP A 368 -1.76 11.14 22.51
C ASP A 368 -2.10 9.78 21.86
N LEU A 369 -3.38 9.50 21.62
CA LEU A 369 -3.85 8.26 21.00
C LEU A 369 -3.79 8.32 19.45
N ARG A 370 -3.49 9.50 18.89
CA ARG A 370 -3.34 9.72 17.43
C ARG A 370 -4.55 9.27 16.62
N TRP A 371 -5.73 9.62 17.13
CA TRP A 371 -6.99 9.38 16.42
C TRP A 371 -7.05 10.16 15.12
N THR A 372 -7.73 9.62 14.11
CA THR A 372 -7.88 10.24 12.79
C THR A 372 -9.31 10.19 12.28
N LEU A 373 -9.68 11.23 11.51
CA LEU A 373 -10.73 11.13 10.51
C LEU A 373 -10.08 10.89 9.15
N GLU A 374 -10.64 9.98 8.38
CA GLU A 374 -10.16 9.61 7.06
C GLU A 374 -10.92 10.39 5.97
N HIS A 375 -10.29 10.64 4.83
CA HIS A 375 -10.81 11.29 3.63
C HIS A 375 -11.13 12.78 3.79
N VAL A 376 -12.04 13.16 4.65
CA VAL A 376 -12.43 14.53 5.08
C VAL A 376 -12.66 15.51 3.92
N PHE A 377 -13.33 15.09 2.83
CA PHE A 377 -13.45 15.88 1.61
C PHE A 377 -14.18 17.20 1.82
N GLU A 378 -15.25 17.21 2.62
CA GLU A 378 -16.07 18.38 2.87
C GLU A 378 -15.83 19.01 4.26
N ILE A 379 -14.62 18.87 4.78
CA ILE A 379 -14.25 19.43 6.08
C ILE A 379 -14.24 20.97 6.05
N THR A 380 -14.74 21.59 7.11
CA THR A 380 -14.76 23.05 7.28
C THR A 380 -13.65 23.56 8.19
N PRO A 381 -13.29 24.86 8.11
CA PRO A 381 -12.29 25.45 9.01
C PRO A 381 -12.66 25.28 10.49
N ASP A 382 -13.94 25.42 10.87
CA ASP A 382 -14.41 25.21 12.23
C ASP A 382 -14.14 23.77 12.71
N GLN A 383 -14.49 22.78 11.90
CA GLN A 383 -14.25 21.37 12.21
C GLN A 383 -12.74 21.07 12.35
N ILE A 384 -11.89 21.70 11.53
CA ILE A 384 -10.43 21.57 11.64
C ILE A 384 -9.95 22.07 13.00
N GLU A 385 -10.37 23.26 13.43
CA GLU A 385 -9.95 23.82 14.73
C GLU A 385 -10.45 22.99 15.91
N ARG A 386 -11.66 22.46 15.84
CA ARG A 386 -12.20 21.57 16.88
C ARG A 386 -11.47 20.22 16.96
N LEU A 387 -11.12 19.61 15.80
CA LEU A 387 -10.29 18.40 15.78
C LEU A 387 -8.91 18.65 16.41
N LYS A 388 -8.27 19.77 16.07
CA LYS A 388 -6.99 20.18 16.66
C LYS A 388 -7.09 20.35 18.18
N ALA A 389 -8.18 20.96 18.66
CA ALA A 389 -8.39 21.20 20.09
C ALA A 389 -8.38 19.90 20.91
N ILE A 390 -8.92 18.81 20.36
CA ILE A 390 -8.93 17.49 21.02
C ILE A 390 -7.76 16.60 20.60
N GLY A 391 -6.87 17.07 19.70
CA GLY A 391 -5.67 16.36 19.25
C GLY A 391 -5.92 15.26 18.22
N VAL A 392 -7.06 15.28 17.54
CA VAL A 392 -7.39 14.37 16.44
C VAL A 392 -6.78 14.90 15.15
N GLY A 393 -6.16 14.03 14.35
CA GLY A 393 -5.59 14.36 13.05
C GLY A 393 -6.47 13.91 11.89
N VAL A 394 -5.96 14.05 10.67
CA VAL A 394 -6.64 13.62 9.44
C VAL A 394 -5.71 12.79 8.57
N ARG A 395 -6.26 11.84 7.80
CA ARG A 395 -5.58 11.24 6.67
C ARG A 395 -6.37 11.47 5.40
N VAL A 396 -5.65 11.86 4.35
CA VAL A 396 -6.23 12.30 3.08
C VAL A 396 -5.87 11.33 1.96
N GLN A 397 -6.79 11.20 1.01
CA GLN A 397 -6.68 10.32 -0.14
C GLN A 397 -7.02 11.08 -1.42
N ASP A 398 -6.74 10.47 -2.56
CA ASP A 398 -6.89 11.05 -3.90
C ASP A 398 -8.03 10.44 -4.73
N HIS A 399 -9.14 10.07 -4.09
CA HIS A 399 -10.28 9.45 -4.79
C HIS A 399 -10.71 10.20 -6.04
N ASP A 400 -10.65 11.54 -5.98
CA ASP A 400 -11.01 12.40 -7.12
C ASP A 400 -10.04 12.27 -8.30
N TYR A 401 -8.84 11.72 -8.12
CA TYR A 401 -7.91 11.47 -9.22
C TYR A 401 -8.51 10.51 -10.26
N ILE A 402 -9.16 9.44 -9.79
CA ILE A 402 -9.84 8.46 -10.66
C ILE A 402 -11.36 8.60 -10.60
N ARG A 403 -11.88 9.72 -10.07
CA ARG A 403 -13.29 9.91 -9.82
C ARG A 403 -14.16 9.39 -10.95
N ASN A 404 -14.97 8.41 -10.63
CA ASN A 404 -15.99 7.85 -11.49
C ASN A 404 -17.36 8.42 -11.09
N ASP A 405 -18.38 8.30 -11.95
CA ASP A 405 -19.68 8.96 -11.79
C ASP A 405 -20.52 8.53 -10.57
N TYR A 406 -20.02 7.59 -9.78
CA TYR A 406 -20.68 7.15 -8.56
C TYR A 406 -20.47 8.09 -7.35
N SER A 407 -19.54 9.03 -7.40
CA SER A 407 -19.29 9.94 -6.28
C SER A 407 -20.26 11.11 -6.26
N SER A 408 -20.98 11.29 -5.13
CA SER A 408 -21.97 12.34 -4.93
C SER A 408 -21.50 13.47 -3.99
N TRP A 409 -20.23 13.45 -3.57
CA TRP A 409 -19.61 14.47 -2.72
C TRP A 409 -18.90 15.56 -3.54
N LYS A 410 -18.60 16.68 -2.90
CA LYS A 410 -17.78 17.74 -3.48
C LYS A 410 -16.33 17.27 -3.67
N ALA A 411 -15.59 17.89 -4.59
CA ALA A 411 -14.17 17.62 -4.74
C ALA A 411 -13.40 18.00 -3.47
N GLY A 412 -12.48 17.13 -3.08
CA GLY A 412 -11.66 17.26 -1.87
C GLY A 412 -10.56 16.21 -1.82
N PRO A 413 -9.82 16.11 -0.73
CA PRO A 413 -9.81 17.00 0.45
C PRO A 413 -9.09 18.34 0.19
N PRO A 414 -9.33 19.39 1.01
CA PRO A 414 -8.67 20.69 0.85
C PRO A 414 -7.24 20.67 1.39
N PHE A 415 -6.33 20.10 0.63
CA PHE A 415 -4.94 19.79 1.06
C PHE A 415 -4.18 20.98 1.61
N LYS A 416 -4.19 22.11 0.91
CA LYS A 416 -3.48 23.33 1.33
C LYS A 416 -4.09 23.98 2.56
N THR A 417 -5.41 23.98 2.66
CA THR A 417 -6.14 24.48 3.82
C THR A 417 -5.80 23.64 5.06
N LEU A 418 -5.84 22.31 4.94
CA LEU A 418 -5.44 21.38 6.01
C LEU A 418 -3.97 21.58 6.40
N LEU A 419 -3.06 21.64 5.44
CA LEU A 419 -1.63 21.83 5.72
C LEU A 419 -1.36 23.15 6.43
N LYS A 420 -1.96 24.26 5.99
CA LYS A 420 -1.82 25.58 6.59
C LYS A 420 -2.41 25.68 7.99
N SER A 421 -3.44 24.92 8.31
CA SER A 421 -4.04 24.90 9.63
C SER A 421 -3.12 24.33 10.70
N GLY A 422 -2.09 23.56 10.30
CA GLY A 422 -1.19 22.87 11.21
C GLY A 422 -1.80 21.64 11.88
N ILE A 423 -2.96 21.17 11.44
CA ILE A 423 -3.50 19.88 11.88
C ILE A 423 -2.53 18.75 11.53
N LYS A 424 -2.44 17.73 12.38
CA LYS A 424 -1.68 16.53 12.04
C LYS A 424 -2.34 15.85 10.83
N MET A 425 -1.58 15.73 9.74
CA MET A 425 -2.07 15.25 8.46
C MET A 425 -1.15 14.16 7.91
N GLY A 426 -1.69 13.05 7.46
CA GLY A 426 -1.01 11.98 6.73
C GLY A 426 -1.74 11.68 5.43
N ALA A 427 -1.19 10.79 4.59
CA ALA A 427 -1.82 10.38 3.35
C ALA A 427 -1.81 8.88 3.16
N GLY A 428 -2.70 8.41 2.29
CA GLY A 428 -2.78 7.05 1.79
C GLY A 428 -3.50 7.00 0.45
N THR A 429 -3.44 5.85 -0.22
CA THR A 429 -4.04 5.68 -1.56
C THR A 429 -5.49 5.24 -1.52
N ASP A 430 -5.94 4.65 -0.42
CA ASP A 430 -7.23 3.95 -0.32
C ASP A 430 -7.45 2.94 -1.47
N SER A 431 -6.33 2.30 -1.90
CA SER A 431 -6.44 1.27 -2.93
C SER A 431 -7.31 0.13 -2.40
N ASP A 432 -8.17 -0.45 -3.22
CA ASP A 432 -8.09 -0.67 -4.66
C ASP A 432 -9.21 0.01 -5.47
N VAL A 433 -10.41 0.15 -4.89
CA VAL A 433 -11.60 0.46 -5.71
C VAL A 433 -11.71 1.94 -6.04
N VAL A 434 -11.42 2.77 -5.05
CA VAL A 434 -11.56 4.24 -5.14
C VAL A 434 -10.23 4.97 -5.33
N GLY A 435 -9.12 4.28 -5.21
CA GLY A 435 -7.77 4.78 -5.42
C GLY A 435 -6.85 3.72 -6.03
N ALA A 436 -5.82 4.13 -6.74
CA ALA A 436 -4.77 3.25 -7.24
C ALA A 436 -3.70 3.04 -6.16
N LEU A 437 -3.08 1.85 -6.09
CA LEU A 437 -1.97 1.60 -5.13
C LEU A 437 -0.74 2.51 -5.38
N ASN A 438 -0.72 3.25 -6.46
CA ASN A 438 0.42 4.03 -6.91
C ASN A 438 0.50 5.41 -6.22
N PRO A 439 1.38 5.63 -5.21
CA PRO A 439 1.46 6.88 -4.47
C PRO A 439 1.91 8.06 -5.33
N TRP A 440 2.54 7.82 -6.48
CA TRP A 440 2.96 8.89 -7.39
C TRP A 440 1.79 9.59 -8.04
N LEU A 441 0.67 8.89 -8.26
CA LEU A 441 -0.59 9.46 -8.76
C LEU A 441 -1.26 10.33 -7.68
N SER A 442 -1.24 9.88 -6.43
CA SER A 442 -1.71 10.69 -5.29
C SER A 442 -0.88 11.96 -5.12
N ILE A 443 0.45 11.86 -5.18
CA ILE A 443 1.35 13.02 -5.13
C ILE A 443 1.10 13.96 -6.32
N TYR A 444 0.87 13.42 -7.52
CA TYR A 444 0.48 14.23 -8.68
C TYR A 444 -0.81 15.01 -8.42
N PHE A 445 -1.85 14.34 -7.93
CA PHE A 445 -3.14 14.98 -7.63
C PHE A 445 -3.00 16.07 -6.56
N MET A 446 -2.29 15.79 -5.46
CA MET A 446 -2.03 16.77 -4.39
C MET A 446 -1.27 18.01 -4.88
N THR A 447 -0.36 17.84 -5.84
CA THR A 447 0.49 18.93 -6.33
C THR A 447 -0.09 19.70 -7.50
N THR A 448 -0.99 19.11 -8.27
CA THR A 448 -1.58 19.72 -9.46
C THR A 448 -3.06 20.05 -9.30
N GLY A 449 -3.79 19.32 -8.46
CA GLY A 449 -5.25 19.37 -8.34
C GLY A 449 -5.99 18.79 -9.55
N LYS A 450 -5.27 18.08 -10.46
CA LYS A 450 -5.81 17.53 -11.71
C LYS A 450 -6.11 16.04 -11.59
N ASP A 451 -7.28 15.64 -12.11
CA ASP A 451 -7.65 14.23 -12.20
C ASP A 451 -6.87 13.47 -13.29
N ALA A 452 -7.15 12.19 -13.44
CA ALA A 452 -6.52 11.31 -14.44
C ALA A 452 -6.81 11.75 -15.89
N GLY A 453 -7.90 12.47 -16.11
CA GLY A 453 -8.29 13.07 -17.41
C GLY A 453 -7.64 14.43 -17.69
N GLY A 454 -6.96 15.02 -16.69
CA GLY A 454 -6.32 16.33 -16.78
C GLY A 454 -7.22 17.50 -16.34
N ASP A 455 -8.43 17.24 -15.87
CA ASP A 455 -9.37 18.25 -15.42
C ASP A 455 -8.96 18.78 -14.04
N LEU A 456 -8.92 20.11 -13.85
CA LEU A 456 -8.58 20.76 -12.59
C LEU A 456 -9.78 20.71 -11.64
N LEU A 457 -9.72 19.87 -10.61
CA LEU A 457 -10.80 19.66 -9.63
C LEU A 457 -10.61 20.47 -8.35
N LEU A 458 -9.37 20.73 -7.93
CA LEU A 458 -9.03 21.40 -6.67
C LEU A 458 -8.25 22.71 -6.91
N PRO A 459 -8.86 23.75 -7.51
CA PRO A 459 -8.18 25.00 -7.75
C PRO A 459 -7.79 25.69 -6.42
N GLY A 460 -6.50 25.99 -6.26
CA GLY A 460 -5.99 26.70 -5.08
C GLY A 460 -5.64 25.82 -3.86
N GLU A 461 -5.94 24.52 -3.90
CA GLU A 461 -5.64 23.58 -2.82
C GLU A 461 -4.36 22.74 -3.06
N GLN A 462 -3.59 23.05 -4.10
CA GLN A 462 -2.32 22.38 -4.40
C GLN A 462 -1.28 22.65 -3.32
N ILE A 463 -0.49 21.62 -2.98
CA ILE A 463 0.63 21.69 -2.04
C ILE A 463 1.95 21.44 -2.76
N GLY A 464 3.08 21.74 -2.08
CA GLY A 464 4.42 21.50 -2.64
C GLY A 464 4.76 20.01 -2.71
N ARG A 465 5.66 19.65 -3.65
CA ARG A 465 6.12 18.24 -3.80
C ARG A 465 6.77 17.68 -2.53
N LYS A 466 7.56 18.50 -1.81
CA LYS A 466 8.13 18.08 -0.52
C LYS A 466 7.06 17.84 0.53
N ASP A 467 6.01 18.68 0.57
CA ASP A 467 4.91 18.51 1.51
C ASP A 467 4.14 17.24 1.21
N ALA A 468 3.79 16.99 -0.07
CA ALA A 468 3.13 15.77 -0.50
C ALA A 468 3.96 14.52 -0.17
N LEU A 469 5.29 14.55 -0.42
CA LEU A 469 6.19 13.46 -0.05
C LEU A 469 6.23 13.24 1.47
N ARG A 470 6.20 14.32 2.27
CA ARG A 470 6.17 14.24 3.73
C ARG A 470 4.94 13.52 4.26
N LEU A 471 3.80 13.66 3.59
CA LEU A 471 2.58 12.95 3.95
C LEU A 471 2.71 11.43 3.77
N TYR A 472 3.47 10.98 2.78
CA TYR A 472 3.77 9.56 2.53
C TYR A 472 5.04 9.07 3.24
N THR A 473 5.67 9.87 4.08
CA THR A 473 6.90 9.50 4.81
C THR A 473 6.79 9.84 6.31
N ALA A 474 7.38 10.94 6.75
CA ALA A 474 7.44 11.33 8.16
C ALA A 474 6.07 11.46 8.84
N ALA A 475 5.08 12.01 8.14
CA ALA A 475 3.75 12.21 8.69
C ALA A 475 3.00 10.88 8.88
N SER A 476 3.04 9.99 7.90
CA SER A 476 2.43 8.64 8.03
C SER A 476 3.15 7.79 9.09
N ALA A 477 4.47 7.90 9.23
CA ALA A 477 5.21 7.25 10.31
C ALA A 477 4.72 7.71 11.69
N TRP A 478 4.45 9.03 11.85
CA TRP A 478 3.94 9.57 13.11
C TRP A 478 2.59 8.94 13.49
N PHE A 479 1.67 8.78 12.56
CA PHE A 479 0.36 8.18 12.84
C PHE A 479 0.45 6.70 13.28
N ASN A 480 1.52 6.02 12.93
CA ASN A 480 1.76 4.62 13.31
C ASN A 480 2.62 4.47 14.58
N PHE A 481 2.93 5.58 15.29
CA PHE A 481 3.86 5.61 16.43
C PHE A 481 5.28 5.15 16.06
N GLU A 482 5.70 5.36 14.82
CA GLU A 482 6.98 4.89 14.27
C GLU A 482 7.90 6.01 13.79
N GLU A 483 7.63 7.26 14.14
CA GLU A 483 8.45 8.41 13.76
C GLU A 483 9.89 8.37 14.29
N LYS A 484 10.15 7.55 15.30
CA LYS A 484 11.51 7.32 15.81
C LYS A 484 12.27 6.27 15.01
N GLU A 485 11.58 5.47 14.22
CA GLU A 485 12.11 4.32 13.49
C GLU A 485 12.08 4.51 11.97
N LEU A 486 11.07 5.23 11.44
CA LEU A 486 10.75 5.32 10.01
C LEU A 486 10.45 6.76 9.57
N GLY A 487 10.25 6.95 8.28
CA GLY A 487 9.70 8.15 7.66
C GLY A 487 10.70 9.26 7.34
N THR A 488 11.93 9.17 7.85
CA THR A 488 13.01 10.11 7.52
C THR A 488 14.34 9.37 7.43
N ILE A 489 15.33 9.97 6.75
CA ILE A 489 16.69 9.44 6.66
C ILE A 489 17.54 10.12 7.75
N GLU A 490 17.61 9.49 8.92
CA GLU A 490 18.34 9.97 10.09
C GLU A 490 19.10 8.82 10.75
N THR A 491 20.22 9.16 11.36
CA THR A 491 21.04 8.18 12.11
C THR A 491 20.22 7.48 13.19
N GLY A 492 20.34 6.16 13.25
CA GLY A 492 19.64 5.29 14.19
C GLY A 492 18.32 4.72 13.66
N LYS A 493 17.71 5.33 12.64
CA LYS A 493 16.45 4.82 12.03
C LYS A 493 16.67 3.62 11.14
N LEU A 494 15.60 2.89 10.87
CA LEU A 494 15.59 1.77 9.94
C LEU A 494 15.92 2.27 8.53
N ALA A 495 16.70 1.49 7.80
CA ALA A 495 17.13 1.84 6.45
C ALA A 495 16.08 1.42 5.43
N ASP A 496 14.94 2.08 5.47
CA ASP A 496 13.88 2.00 4.47
C ASP A 496 14.08 3.17 3.50
N LEU A 497 14.56 2.87 2.28
CA LEU A 497 15.01 3.87 1.31
C LEU A 497 14.54 3.52 -0.10
N VAL A 498 14.32 4.54 -0.92
CA VAL A 498 13.95 4.38 -2.33
C VAL A 498 14.83 5.26 -3.21
N VAL A 499 15.47 4.66 -4.22
CA VAL A 499 16.19 5.37 -5.28
C VAL A 499 15.28 5.55 -6.47
N LEU A 500 15.11 6.77 -6.95
CA LEU A 500 14.21 7.14 -8.04
C LEU A 500 14.95 7.22 -9.37
N ASP A 501 14.26 6.99 -10.48
CA ASP A 501 14.78 7.10 -11.84
C ASP A 501 14.96 8.55 -12.30
N LYS A 502 14.26 9.50 -11.68
CA LYS A 502 14.21 10.90 -12.07
C LYS A 502 14.39 11.86 -10.89
N PRO A 503 14.82 13.10 -11.13
CA PRO A 503 15.00 14.11 -10.07
C PRO A 503 13.62 14.64 -9.60
N PHE A 504 13.04 14.01 -8.60
CA PHE A 504 11.67 14.21 -8.09
C PHE A 504 11.22 15.67 -7.96
N LEU A 505 12.10 16.56 -7.51
CA LEU A 505 11.72 17.95 -7.24
C LEU A 505 11.62 18.83 -8.49
N THR A 506 12.21 18.41 -9.61
CA THR A 506 12.39 19.28 -10.79
C THR A 506 11.80 18.74 -12.10
N ILE A 507 11.35 17.49 -12.11
CA ILE A 507 10.66 16.91 -13.30
C ILE A 507 9.33 17.62 -13.56
N SER A 508 8.81 17.48 -14.77
CA SER A 508 7.45 17.93 -15.09
C SER A 508 6.39 17.16 -14.29
N ASP A 509 5.18 17.73 -14.21
CA ASP A 509 4.08 17.06 -13.51
C ASP A 509 3.66 15.76 -14.22
N ASP A 510 3.69 15.72 -15.55
CA ASP A 510 3.38 14.50 -16.31
C ASP A 510 4.41 13.39 -16.10
N GLU A 511 5.68 13.75 -15.95
CA GLU A 511 6.73 12.77 -15.60
C GLU A 511 6.56 12.22 -14.19
N LEU A 512 5.95 12.99 -13.27
CA LEU A 512 5.68 12.53 -11.91
C LEU A 512 4.75 11.32 -11.88
N LYS A 513 3.74 11.28 -12.74
CA LYS A 513 2.85 10.11 -12.91
C LYS A 513 3.59 8.85 -13.38
N GLN A 514 4.73 9.01 -14.01
CA GLN A 514 5.55 7.94 -14.58
C GLN A 514 6.80 7.63 -13.73
N MET A 515 6.85 8.13 -12.49
CA MET A 515 7.98 7.90 -11.57
C MET A 515 8.22 6.40 -11.35
N LYS A 516 9.48 5.98 -11.43
CA LYS A 516 9.86 4.58 -11.24
C LYS A 516 10.96 4.45 -10.18
N PRO A 517 10.71 3.78 -9.08
CA PRO A 517 11.78 3.33 -8.20
C PRO A 517 12.74 2.39 -8.94
N LEU A 518 14.03 2.62 -8.76
CA LEU A 518 15.09 1.75 -9.29
C LEU A 518 15.62 0.78 -8.25
N LEU A 519 15.58 1.19 -6.97
CA LEU A 519 16.02 0.39 -5.84
C LEU A 519 15.12 0.69 -4.65
N THR A 520 14.63 -0.34 -3.99
CA THR A 520 13.87 -0.23 -2.73
C THR A 520 14.53 -1.10 -1.67
N LEU A 521 14.87 -0.46 -0.53
CA LEU A 521 15.39 -1.14 0.65
C LEU A 521 14.36 -1.11 1.77
N VAL A 522 14.24 -2.23 2.49
CA VAL A 522 13.45 -2.36 3.72
C VAL A 522 14.35 -2.93 4.81
N GLY A 523 14.61 -2.13 5.83
CA GLY A 523 15.56 -2.49 6.88
C GLY A 523 16.93 -2.87 6.31
N GLY A 524 17.48 -2.06 5.39
CA GLY A 524 18.76 -2.28 4.74
C GLY A 524 18.82 -3.43 3.73
N ARG A 525 17.76 -4.23 3.62
CA ARG A 525 17.67 -5.34 2.68
C ARG A 525 17.12 -4.87 1.33
N VAL A 526 17.76 -5.24 0.23
CA VAL A 526 17.26 -4.98 -1.12
C VAL A 526 16.04 -5.86 -1.38
N VAL A 527 14.85 -5.25 -1.45
CA VAL A 527 13.60 -5.96 -1.75
C VAL A 527 13.20 -5.81 -3.20
N PHE A 528 13.63 -4.72 -3.85
CA PHE A 528 13.39 -4.47 -5.27
C PHE A 528 14.60 -3.76 -5.91
N ALA A 529 14.96 -4.18 -7.14
CA ALA A 529 15.99 -3.51 -7.93
C ALA A 529 15.72 -3.66 -9.42
N ARG A 530 16.00 -2.59 -10.17
CA ARG A 530 16.05 -2.51 -11.65
C ARG A 530 17.42 -1.98 -12.08
N ALA A 531 17.72 -2.02 -13.38
CA ALA A 531 18.93 -1.41 -13.92
C ALA A 531 19.08 0.06 -13.47
N PRO A 532 20.25 0.47 -13.01
CA PRO A 532 21.53 -0.24 -12.99
C PRO A 532 21.82 -1.03 -11.69
N PHE A 533 20.84 -1.19 -10.79
CA PHE A 533 21.03 -1.77 -9.45
C PHE A 533 20.67 -3.26 -9.35
N GLU A 534 20.34 -3.92 -10.44
CA GLU A 534 19.89 -5.34 -10.47
C GLU A 534 20.87 -6.30 -9.80
N ALA A 535 22.17 -6.06 -9.95
CA ALA A 535 23.23 -6.88 -9.36
C ALA A 535 23.26 -6.82 -7.81
N LEU A 536 22.51 -5.87 -7.19
CA LEU A 536 22.40 -5.75 -5.74
C LEU A 536 21.32 -6.67 -5.16
N LYS A 537 20.47 -7.26 -6.00
CA LYS A 537 19.45 -8.22 -5.60
C LYS A 537 20.15 -9.57 -5.38
N GLN A 538 20.31 -9.96 -4.11
CA GLN A 538 20.94 -11.23 -3.70
C GLN A 538 19.91 -12.36 -3.70
#